data_5b1d1a8d827cbceb9cdcd42440d86e77
#
_entry.id   5b1d1a8d827cbceb9cdcd42440d86e77
#
_cell.length_a   1.000
_cell.length_b   1.000
_cell.length_c   1.000
_cell.angle_alpha   90.00
_cell.angle_beta   90.00
_cell.angle_gamma   90.00
#
_symmetry.space_group_name_H-M   'P 1'
#
loop_
_entity.id
_entity.type
_entity.pdbx_description
1 polymer ?
#
loop_
_entity_poly.entity_id
_entity_poly.type
_entity_poly.pdbx_seq_one_letter_code
_entity_poly.pdbx_strand_id
1 'polypeptide(L)'
;MKKNPYLANYAGSKTSNGNITKIMSAAGTAQLKTISPYLVLKNKIKNSGEIYFNSSEIASDTDIATYNEYLDAWETRQGFNILHEQEYVTIASYESTTLQILQKLLDLSKSGIKGQKQLNAKFIKDNKSILDNVDVSKQNAIKYAFVNSKLLLIYGAAGTGKTTLINYISSLLPKAKKLFLTKTHTAIQHLKRRIDNPGNGSEFISFDSFTRKVELPDYDIIFVDECSIIDNFTMLKFVNKISEDSLIVLAGDVNQIESIDFGNWFYYAKDIITTQGANVELLDTWRTQEENLLSLWEEVRNNDVRITEKLVIDGPFSKEIGSDIFTSDVKDEVVLCLNYDGKFGLNNINSYFQNANPNGEAIIWQSWRFKKGDKILFNDNSRFTCLYNNLKGIIVDIEKTEDQIAFIIDVETIITEQQCKSDQIEYIDTLDEKTRIKLIVYAFDEDEIDDEEDAKRTIIPFQLAYAVKHKA
;
A
#
# COMPACT_ATOMS: atom_id res chain seq x y z
N MET A 1 -26.00 -13.58 16.43
CA MET A 1 -25.56 -14.67 15.54
C MET A 1 -24.46 -15.46 16.24
N LYS A 2 -24.58 -16.78 16.39
CA LYS A 2 -23.48 -17.61 16.91
C LYS A 2 -22.32 -17.51 15.93
N LYS A 3 -21.14 -17.13 16.42
CA LYS A 3 -19.92 -17.01 15.61
C LYS A 3 -19.65 -18.33 14.89
N ASN A 4 -19.79 -18.34 13.57
CA ASN A 4 -19.31 -19.45 12.76
C ASN A 4 -17.78 -19.35 12.73
N PRO A 5 -17.02 -20.35 13.23
CA PRO A 5 -15.56 -20.31 13.29
C PRO A 5 -14.92 -20.14 11.90
N TYR A 6 -15.59 -20.56 10.84
CA TYR A 6 -15.13 -20.30 9.47
C TYR A 6 -15.33 -18.84 9.01
N LEU A 7 -16.27 -18.09 9.60
CA LEU A 7 -16.44 -16.67 9.35
C LEU A 7 -15.45 -15.82 10.16
N ALA A 8 -14.98 -16.28 11.32
CA ALA A 8 -14.03 -15.57 12.15
C ALA A 8 -12.65 -15.45 11.45
N ASN A 9 -12.19 -16.46 10.73
CA ASN A 9 -10.94 -16.41 9.96
C ASN A 9 -11.04 -15.55 8.69
N TYR A 10 -12.25 -15.27 8.21
CA TYR A 10 -12.49 -14.38 7.05
C TYR A 10 -12.91 -12.96 7.45
N ALA A 11 -13.25 -12.73 8.71
CA ALA A 11 -13.58 -11.39 9.21
C ALA A 11 -12.38 -10.44 9.29
N GLY A 12 -11.16 -10.99 9.21
CA GLY A 12 -9.93 -10.21 9.04
C GLY A 12 -9.58 -9.91 7.58
N SER A 13 -10.10 -10.66 6.62
CA SER A 13 -9.98 -10.35 5.19
C SER A 13 -11.21 -9.53 4.80
N LYS A 14 -11.02 -8.24 4.70
CA LYS A 14 -12.01 -7.27 4.23
C LYS A 14 -12.65 -7.78 2.94
N THR A 15 -13.91 -8.15 3.09
CA THR A 15 -14.93 -8.41 2.07
C THR A 15 -14.46 -8.63 0.62
N SER A 16 -14.11 -9.87 0.28
CA SER A 16 -14.19 -10.31 -1.12
C SER A 16 -15.67 -10.54 -1.50
N ASN A 17 -16.02 -10.40 -2.78
CA ASN A 17 -17.36 -10.71 -3.30
C ASN A 17 -17.88 -12.09 -2.85
N GLY A 18 -16.99 -13.07 -2.59
CA GLY A 18 -17.33 -14.37 -2.05
C GLY A 18 -17.91 -14.35 -0.62
N ASN A 19 -17.62 -13.34 0.19
CA ASN A 19 -18.19 -13.21 1.53
C ASN A 19 -19.61 -12.67 1.49
N ILE A 20 -19.92 -11.75 0.58
CA ILE A 20 -21.28 -11.25 0.36
C ILE A 20 -22.18 -12.40 -0.08
N THR A 21 -21.74 -13.22 -1.04
CA THR A 21 -22.49 -14.38 -1.50
C THR A 21 -22.74 -15.42 -0.39
N LYS A 22 -21.75 -15.63 0.51
CA LYS A 22 -21.90 -16.53 1.67
C LYS A 22 -22.82 -15.96 2.75
N ILE A 23 -22.74 -14.67 3.01
CA ILE A 23 -23.68 -13.97 3.90
C ILE A 23 -25.09 -14.03 3.30
N MET A 24 -25.21 -13.79 2.02
CA MET A 24 -26.47 -13.89 1.28
C MET A 24 -27.05 -15.31 1.32
N SER A 25 -26.25 -16.36 1.22
CA SER A 25 -26.72 -17.74 1.32
C SER A 25 -27.09 -18.17 2.75
N ALA A 26 -26.58 -17.49 3.78
CA ALA A 26 -26.88 -17.75 5.19
C ALA A 26 -28.04 -16.91 5.75
N ALA A 27 -28.39 -15.80 5.07
CA ALA A 27 -29.52 -14.95 5.44
C ALA A 27 -30.81 -15.48 4.78
N GLY A 28 -31.95 -15.37 5.46
CA GLY A 28 -33.25 -15.72 4.87
C GLY A 28 -33.57 -14.86 3.66
N THR A 29 -34.30 -15.41 2.67
CA THR A 29 -34.61 -14.74 1.40
C THR A 29 -35.33 -13.39 1.55
N ALA A 30 -36.11 -13.19 2.60
CA ALA A 30 -36.78 -11.91 2.89
C ALA A 30 -35.78 -10.84 3.33
N GLN A 31 -34.86 -11.16 4.26
CA GLN A 31 -33.83 -10.25 4.74
C GLN A 31 -32.84 -9.87 3.63
N LEU A 32 -32.56 -10.78 2.70
CA LEU A 32 -31.71 -10.53 1.55
C LEU A 32 -32.29 -9.48 0.60
N LYS A 33 -33.59 -9.53 0.35
CA LYS A 33 -34.26 -8.51 -0.48
C LYS A 33 -34.14 -7.12 0.15
N THR A 34 -34.32 -7.03 1.48
CA THR A 34 -34.25 -5.75 2.18
C THR A 34 -32.86 -5.13 2.13
N ILE A 35 -31.78 -5.90 2.31
CA ILE A 35 -30.40 -5.36 2.34
C ILE A 35 -29.75 -5.30 0.95
N SER A 36 -30.36 -5.89 -0.07
CA SER A 36 -29.81 -5.97 -1.44
C SER A 36 -29.45 -4.59 -2.03
N PRO A 37 -30.28 -3.54 -1.94
CA PRO A 37 -29.94 -2.23 -2.49
C PRO A 37 -28.61 -1.69 -1.97
N TYR A 38 -28.37 -1.78 -0.67
CA TYR A 38 -27.13 -1.34 -0.04
C TYR A 38 -25.92 -2.17 -0.52
N LEU A 39 -26.06 -3.48 -0.61
CA LEU A 39 -24.96 -4.36 -1.03
C LEU A 39 -24.58 -4.11 -2.51
N VAL A 40 -25.59 -3.93 -3.38
CA VAL A 40 -25.37 -3.61 -4.80
C VAL A 40 -24.66 -2.27 -4.95
N LEU A 41 -25.18 -1.23 -4.27
CA LEU A 41 -24.59 0.11 -4.32
C LEU A 41 -23.17 0.12 -3.77
N LYS A 42 -22.94 -0.48 -2.60
CA LYS A 42 -21.61 -0.61 -1.99
C LYS A 42 -20.59 -1.31 -2.91
N ASN A 43 -21.04 -2.37 -3.58
CA ASN A 43 -20.18 -3.10 -4.52
C ASN A 43 -19.87 -2.26 -5.77
N LYS A 44 -20.85 -1.53 -6.31
CA LYS A 44 -20.63 -0.62 -7.45
C LYS A 44 -19.65 0.50 -7.07
N ILE A 45 -19.86 1.18 -5.94
CA ILE A 45 -18.95 2.22 -5.43
C ILE A 45 -17.52 1.68 -5.33
N LYS A 46 -17.37 0.47 -4.76
CA LYS A 46 -16.06 -0.16 -4.59
C LYS A 46 -15.37 -0.47 -5.92
N ASN A 47 -16.11 -0.90 -6.93
CA ASN A 47 -15.54 -1.36 -8.19
C ASN A 47 -15.27 -0.22 -9.19
N SER A 48 -16.06 0.85 -9.16
CA SER A 48 -15.91 1.98 -10.08
C SER A 48 -15.19 3.18 -9.48
N GLY A 49 -15.14 3.25 -8.14
CA GLY A 49 -14.66 4.42 -7.43
C GLY A 49 -15.61 5.64 -7.50
N GLU A 50 -16.72 5.57 -8.21
CA GLU A 50 -17.74 6.62 -8.24
C GLU A 50 -18.62 6.55 -6.98
N ILE A 51 -19.12 7.70 -6.52
CA ILE A 51 -19.96 7.77 -5.31
C ILE A 51 -21.44 7.73 -5.66
N TYR A 52 -21.83 8.30 -6.80
CA TYR A 52 -23.21 8.48 -7.22
C TYR A 52 -23.55 7.56 -8.38
N PHE A 53 -24.69 6.90 -8.28
CA PHE A 53 -25.22 6.01 -9.32
C PHE A 53 -26.67 6.33 -9.61
N ASN A 54 -27.13 6.10 -10.83
CA ASN A 54 -28.55 6.21 -11.14
C ASN A 54 -29.35 5.19 -10.33
N SER A 55 -30.43 5.61 -9.68
CA SER A 55 -31.23 4.76 -8.80
C SER A 55 -31.75 3.52 -9.52
N SER A 56 -32.12 3.66 -10.78
CA SER A 56 -32.63 2.56 -11.63
C SER A 56 -31.61 1.42 -11.84
N GLU A 57 -30.32 1.71 -11.69
CA GLU A 57 -29.26 0.70 -11.77
C GLU A 57 -29.04 -0.07 -10.45
N ILE A 58 -29.60 0.41 -9.36
CA ILE A 58 -29.39 -0.15 -8.03
C ILE A 58 -30.61 -0.93 -7.56
N ALA A 59 -31.76 -0.28 -7.46
CA ALA A 59 -33.01 -0.87 -7.00
C ALA A 59 -34.18 0.10 -7.27
N SER A 60 -35.42 -0.37 -7.08
CA SER A 60 -36.57 0.53 -7.08
C SER A 60 -36.56 1.48 -5.87
N ASP A 61 -37.16 2.65 -6.01
CA ASP A 61 -37.27 3.62 -4.90
C ASP A 61 -37.95 3.02 -3.67
N THR A 62 -38.93 2.13 -3.89
CA THR A 62 -39.62 1.40 -2.81
C THR A 62 -38.65 0.46 -2.06
N ASP A 63 -37.76 -0.23 -2.76
CA ASP A 63 -36.78 -1.13 -2.12
C ASP A 63 -35.74 -0.32 -1.33
N ILE A 64 -35.30 0.83 -1.85
CA ILE A 64 -34.40 1.75 -1.15
C ILE A 64 -35.06 2.31 0.11
N ALA A 65 -36.30 2.75 0.02
CA ALA A 65 -37.07 3.23 1.18
C ALA A 65 -37.23 2.13 2.24
N THR A 66 -37.61 0.91 1.82
CA THR A 66 -37.74 -0.24 2.70
C THR A 66 -36.40 -0.60 3.39
N TYR A 67 -35.28 -0.50 2.68
CA TYR A 67 -33.96 -0.68 3.29
C TYR A 67 -33.68 0.39 4.34
N ASN A 68 -33.92 1.66 4.05
CA ASN A 68 -33.67 2.76 4.98
C ASN A 68 -34.56 2.67 6.24
N GLU A 69 -35.80 2.24 6.10
CA GLU A 69 -36.72 1.98 7.22
C GLU A 69 -36.31 0.80 8.10
N TYR A 70 -35.59 -0.17 7.52
CA TYR A 70 -35.05 -1.34 8.23
C TYR A 70 -33.89 -1.00 9.17
N LEU A 71 -33.16 0.10 8.91
CA LEU A 71 -32.02 0.50 9.71
C LEU A 71 -32.45 1.01 11.10
N ASP A 72 -31.70 0.62 12.13
CA ASP A 72 -31.88 1.18 13.45
C ASP A 72 -31.25 2.60 13.55
N ALA A 73 -31.53 3.27 14.69
CA ALA A 73 -31.04 4.64 14.92
C ALA A 73 -29.50 4.71 15.01
N TRP A 74 -28.81 3.63 15.35
CA TRP A 74 -27.36 3.57 15.39
C TRP A 74 -26.77 3.41 13.98
N GLU A 75 -27.33 2.49 13.20
CA GLU A 75 -26.93 2.24 11.80
C GLU A 75 -27.12 3.48 10.93
N THR A 76 -28.23 4.19 11.12
CA THR A 76 -28.50 5.48 10.44
C THR A 76 -27.46 6.53 10.83
N ARG A 77 -27.11 6.65 12.13
CA ARG A 77 -26.06 7.57 12.58
C ARG A 77 -24.67 7.21 12.05
N GLN A 78 -24.41 5.94 11.76
CA GLN A 78 -23.17 5.51 11.10
C GLN A 78 -23.19 5.79 9.58
N GLY A 79 -24.29 6.30 9.04
CA GLY A 79 -24.43 6.63 7.64
C GLY A 79 -24.55 5.41 6.71
N PHE A 80 -25.15 4.32 7.18
CA PHE A 80 -25.45 3.15 6.35
C PHE A 80 -26.67 3.35 5.45
N ASN A 81 -27.45 4.41 5.69
CA ASN A 81 -28.59 4.75 4.87
C ASN A 81 -28.16 5.16 3.45
N ILE A 82 -29.03 4.86 2.49
CA ILE A 82 -28.91 5.31 1.11
C ILE A 82 -29.57 6.67 0.97
N LEU A 83 -28.80 7.67 0.57
CA LEU A 83 -29.33 8.97 0.17
C LEU A 83 -29.84 8.87 -1.25
N HIS A 84 -30.97 9.51 -1.50
CA HIS A 84 -31.60 9.55 -2.82
C HIS A 84 -31.86 11.03 -3.18
N GLU A 85 -31.13 11.54 -4.15
CA GLU A 85 -31.28 12.91 -4.66
C GLU A 85 -31.59 12.87 -6.16
N GLN A 86 -32.78 13.29 -6.52
CA GLN A 86 -33.30 13.22 -7.89
C GLN A 86 -33.26 11.80 -8.43
N GLU A 87 -32.44 11.54 -9.44
CA GLU A 87 -32.23 10.21 -10.05
C GLU A 87 -30.98 9.48 -9.52
N TYR A 88 -30.23 10.09 -8.59
CA TYR A 88 -28.96 9.54 -8.09
C TYR A 88 -29.09 9.05 -6.65
N VAL A 89 -28.35 7.99 -6.37
CA VAL A 89 -28.24 7.40 -5.03
C VAL A 89 -26.78 7.24 -4.62
N THR A 90 -26.55 7.39 -3.31
CA THR A 90 -25.24 7.19 -2.68
C THR A 90 -25.41 6.65 -1.26
N ILE A 91 -24.34 6.13 -0.65
CA ILE A 91 -24.32 5.77 0.76
C ILE A 91 -23.88 6.98 1.58
N ALA A 92 -24.68 7.39 2.56
CA ALA A 92 -24.49 8.61 3.34
C ALA A 92 -23.09 8.71 3.98
N SER A 93 -22.53 7.60 4.51
CA SER A 93 -21.20 7.60 5.09
C SER A 93 -20.08 7.83 4.07
N TYR A 94 -20.22 7.35 2.84
CA TYR A 94 -19.23 7.58 1.79
C TYR A 94 -19.22 9.03 1.33
N GLU A 95 -20.38 9.59 1.10
CA GLU A 95 -20.53 11.01 0.74
C GLU A 95 -20.00 11.93 1.84
N SER A 96 -20.52 11.78 3.06
CA SER A 96 -20.14 12.65 4.19
C SER A 96 -18.64 12.56 4.51
N THR A 97 -18.04 11.37 4.42
CA THR A 97 -16.61 11.16 4.65
C THR A 97 -15.80 11.88 3.57
N THR A 98 -16.19 11.74 2.31
CA THR A 98 -15.51 12.40 1.18
C THR A 98 -15.58 13.91 1.31
N LEU A 99 -16.77 14.46 1.58
CA LEU A 99 -16.98 15.92 1.75
C LEU A 99 -16.16 16.48 2.91
N GLN A 100 -16.10 15.79 4.06
CA GLN A 100 -15.30 16.25 5.21
C GLN A 100 -13.81 16.28 4.90
N ILE A 101 -13.27 15.26 4.18
CA ILE A 101 -11.88 15.26 3.75
C ILE A 101 -11.60 16.44 2.82
N LEU A 102 -12.40 16.58 1.76
CA LEU A 102 -12.23 17.62 0.75
C LEU A 102 -12.37 19.04 1.35
N GLN A 103 -13.31 19.24 2.26
CA GLN A 103 -13.47 20.52 2.96
C GLN A 103 -12.24 20.85 3.80
N LYS A 104 -11.69 19.88 4.57
CA LYS A 104 -10.48 20.09 5.37
C LYS A 104 -9.26 20.40 4.49
N LEU A 105 -9.08 19.68 3.38
CA LEU A 105 -8.01 19.95 2.42
C LEU A 105 -8.18 21.33 1.77
N LEU A 106 -9.41 21.70 1.42
CA LEU A 106 -9.72 23.01 0.87
C LEU A 106 -9.38 24.13 1.87
N ASP A 107 -9.71 23.95 3.14
CA ASP A 107 -9.42 24.94 4.18
C ASP A 107 -7.90 25.12 4.37
N LEU A 108 -7.13 24.03 4.38
CA LEU A 108 -5.64 24.06 4.39
C LEU A 108 -5.08 24.76 3.15
N SER A 109 -5.76 24.71 2.01
CA SER A 109 -5.31 25.33 0.77
C SER A 109 -5.51 26.84 0.70
N LYS A 110 -6.31 27.44 1.58
CA LYS A 110 -6.69 28.86 1.54
C LYS A 110 -5.66 29.83 2.14
N SER A 111 -4.69 29.31 2.87
CA SER A 111 -3.69 30.15 3.55
C SER A 111 -2.29 29.54 3.46
N GLY A 112 -1.30 30.36 3.15
CA GLY A 112 0.11 29.98 3.12
C GLY A 112 0.91 30.56 4.29
N ILE A 113 2.23 30.40 4.20
CA ILE A 113 3.17 30.92 5.21
C ILE A 113 3.68 32.30 4.80
N LYS A 114 3.56 33.25 5.71
CA LYS A 114 4.10 34.59 5.50
C LYS A 114 5.64 34.55 5.34
N GLY A 115 6.14 35.14 4.27
CA GLY A 115 7.59 35.16 3.99
C GLY A 115 8.13 33.93 3.24
N GLN A 116 7.30 32.91 2.99
CA GLN A 116 7.75 31.68 2.33
C GLN A 116 8.30 31.89 0.92
N LYS A 117 7.75 32.86 0.16
CA LYS A 117 8.20 33.21 -1.18
C LYS A 117 9.68 33.57 -1.23
N GLN A 118 10.15 34.35 -0.24
CA GLN A 118 11.55 34.75 -0.13
C GLN A 118 12.47 33.58 0.22
N LEU A 119 12.01 32.68 1.11
CA LEU A 119 12.75 31.47 1.46
C LEU A 119 12.90 30.54 0.26
N ASN A 120 11.83 30.33 -0.50
CA ASN A 120 11.86 29.51 -1.70
C ASN A 120 12.79 30.10 -2.77
N ALA A 121 12.74 31.40 -3.00
CA ALA A 121 13.62 32.08 -3.94
C ALA A 121 15.11 31.97 -3.54
N LYS A 122 15.41 32.09 -2.24
CA LYS A 122 16.75 31.86 -1.71
C LYS A 122 17.21 30.44 -1.93
N PHE A 123 16.39 29.45 -1.56
CA PHE A 123 16.69 28.02 -1.76
C PHE A 123 17.00 27.70 -3.23
N ILE A 124 16.17 28.19 -4.16
CA ILE A 124 16.39 28.00 -5.60
C ILE A 124 17.72 28.59 -6.05
N LYS A 125 18.06 29.80 -5.57
CA LYS A 125 19.32 30.43 -5.88
C LYS A 125 20.52 29.66 -5.36
N ASP A 126 20.45 29.21 -4.11
CA ASP A 126 21.52 28.49 -3.41
C ASP A 126 21.75 27.07 -3.99
N ASN A 127 20.73 26.46 -4.60
CA ASN A 127 20.77 25.12 -5.20
C ASN A 127 20.62 25.13 -6.73
N LYS A 128 20.96 26.23 -7.39
CA LYS A 128 20.73 26.43 -8.82
C LYS A 128 21.31 25.29 -9.68
N SER A 129 22.54 24.86 -9.43
CA SER A 129 23.22 23.80 -10.20
C SER A 129 22.49 22.43 -10.17
N ILE A 130 21.78 22.15 -9.10
CA ILE A 130 20.98 20.92 -8.95
C ILE A 130 19.62 21.10 -9.62
N LEU A 131 18.97 22.25 -9.39
CA LEU A 131 17.62 22.52 -9.86
C LEU A 131 17.55 22.85 -11.36
N ASP A 132 18.62 23.32 -11.99
CA ASP A 132 18.68 23.54 -13.44
C ASP A 132 18.50 22.24 -14.24
N ASN A 133 18.77 21.07 -13.63
CA ASN A 133 18.55 19.74 -14.22
C ASN A 133 17.20 19.12 -13.86
N VAL A 134 16.34 19.84 -13.16
CA VAL A 134 15.02 19.38 -12.72
C VAL A 134 13.95 19.96 -13.66
N ASP A 135 12.93 19.18 -13.96
CA ASP A 135 11.83 19.64 -14.84
C ASP A 135 11.10 20.87 -14.30
N VAL A 136 10.47 21.60 -15.21
CA VAL A 136 9.79 22.88 -14.93
C VAL A 136 8.67 22.72 -13.91
N SER A 137 7.96 21.57 -13.91
CA SER A 137 6.87 21.30 -12.98
C SER A 137 7.38 21.24 -11.55
N LYS A 138 8.49 20.53 -11.29
CA LYS A 138 9.13 20.48 -9.97
C LYS A 138 9.71 21.83 -9.56
N GLN A 139 10.35 22.56 -10.47
CA GLN A 139 10.86 23.91 -10.18
C GLN A 139 9.72 24.85 -9.75
N ASN A 140 8.57 24.81 -10.43
CA ASN A 140 7.40 25.58 -10.08
C ASN A 140 6.80 25.12 -8.73
N ALA A 141 6.73 23.83 -8.48
CA ALA A 141 6.28 23.30 -7.20
C ALA A 141 7.14 23.84 -6.04
N ILE A 142 8.47 23.80 -6.16
CA ILE A 142 9.40 24.35 -5.15
C ILE A 142 9.19 25.86 -4.99
N LYS A 143 9.04 26.59 -6.11
CA LYS A 143 8.86 28.04 -6.11
C LYS A 143 7.60 28.50 -5.36
N TYR A 144 6.51 27.77 -5.50
CA TYR A 144 5.20 28.13 -4.94
C TYR A 144 4.83 27.34 -3.69
N ALA A 145 5.65 26.34 -3.27
CA ALA A 145 5.37 25.55 -2.07
C ALA A 145 5.11 26.44 -0.86
N PHE A 146 3.98 26.26 -0.23
CA PHE A 146 3.53 26.93 0.98
C PHE A 146 3.42 28.47 0.93
N VAL A 147 3.48 29.07 -0.27
CA VAL A 147 3.33 30.52 -0.44
C VAL A 147 1.88 30.95 -0.22
N ASN A 148 0.94 30.25 -0.84
CA ASN A 148 -0.49 30.57 -0.78
C ASN A 148 -1.32 29.50 -0.10
N SER A 149 -0.75 28.35 0.26
CA SER A 149 -1.42 27.16 0.74
C SER A 149 -0.56 26.45 1.78
N LYS A 150 -1.15 25.93 2.85
CA LYS A 150 -0.51 24.98 3.77
C LYS A 150 -0.49 23.54 3.22
N LEU A 151 -1.21 23.29 2.12
CA LEU A 151 -1.33 22.01 1.44
C LEU A 151 -0.54 22.01 0.13
N LEU A 152 0.15 20.91 -0.16
CA LEU A 152 0.74 20.61 -1.47
C LEU A 152 0.36 19.20 -1.90
N LEU A 153 -0.42 19.09 -2.98
CA LEU A 153 -0.77 17.84 -3.64
C LEU A 153 0.21 17.58 -4.80
N ILE A 154 0.82 16.40 -4.83
CA ILE A 154 1.79 15.99 -5.86
C ILE A 154 1.21 14.78 -6.60
N TYR A 155 0.76 14.99 -7.81
CA TYR A 155 0.28 13.96 -8.72
C TYR A 155 1.37 13.55 -9.70
N GLY A 156 1.40 12.28 -10.08
CA GLY A 156 2.30 11.81 -11.11
C GLY A 156 2.41 10.29 -11.16
N ALA A 157 2.75 9.76 -12.31
CA ALA A 157 2.99 8.33 -12.52
C ALA A 157 4.17 7.80 -11.71
N ALA A 158 4.30 6.48 -11.65
CA ALA A 158 5.51 5.86 -11.11
C ALA A 158 6.74 6.32 -11.91
N GLY A 159 7.81 6.75 -11.20
CA GLY A 159 9.04 7.18 -11.86
C GLY A 159 9.09 8.65 -12.30
N THR A 160 8.06 9.46 -12.05
CA THR A 160 8.08 10.92 -12.34
C THR A 160 8.88 11.74 -11.33
N GLY A 161 9.35 11.12 -10.24
CA GLY A 161 10.18 11.80 -9.24
C GLY A 161 9.40 12.48 -8.12
N LYS A 162 8.22 11.97 -7.74
CA LYS A 162 7.45 12.45 -6.58
C LYS A 162 8.30 12.47 -5.30
N THR A 163 8.96 11.37 -4.99
CA THR A 163 9.84 11.26 -3.80
C THR A 163 11.03 12.22 -3.86
N THR A 164 11.56 12.47 -5.05
CA THR A 164 12.60 13.49 -5.26
C THR A 164 12.08 14.89 -4.95
N LEU A 165 10.85 15.20 -5.38
CA LEU A 165 10.23 16.48 -5.02
C LEU A 165 9.96 16.59 -3.52
N ILE A 166 9.51 15.51 -2.86
CA ILE A 166 9.37 15.44 -1.40
C ILE A 166 10.73 15.78 -0.72
N ASN A 167 11.84 15.23 -1.21
CA ASN A 167 13.17 15.54 -0.68
C ASN A 167 13.53 17.01 -0.82
N TYR A 168 13.27 17.64 -1.96
CA TYR A 168 13.50 19.07 -2.16
C TYR A 168 12.61 19.93 -1.24
N ILE A 169 11.33 19.60 -1.11
CA ILE A 169 10.40 20.30 -0.20
C ILE A 169 10.81 20.11 1.27
N SER A 170 11.28 18.93 1.63
CA SER A 170 11.84 18.68 2.96
C SER A 170 13.05 19.57 3.24
N SER A 171 13.92 19.75 2.25
CA SER A 171 15.13 20.56 2.35
C SER A 171 14.85 22.07 2.39
N LEU A 172 13.70 22.55 1.89
CA LEU A 172 13.24 23.93 2.05
C LEU A 172 13.10 24.36 3.51
N LEU A 173 12.75 23.42 4.39
CA LEU A 173 12.43 23.67 5.80
C LEU A 173 13.36 22.84 6.71
N PRO A 174 14.68 23.14 6.75
CA PRO A 174 15.67 22.28 7.42
C PRO A 174 15.51 22.23 8.94
N LYS A 175 14.86 23.21 9.56
CA LYS A 175 14.64 23.28 11.01
C LYS A 175 13.28 22.73 11.43
N ALA A 176 12.38 22.44 10.50
CA ALA A 176 11.06 21.94 10.78
C ALA A 176 11.12 20.51 11.34
N LYS A 177 10.28 20.20 12.32
CA LYS A 177 10.03 18.85 12.79
C LYS A 177 9.10 18.14 11.80
N LYS A 178 9.58 17.06 11.20
CA LYS A 178 8.93 16.42 10.06
C LYS A 178 8.41 15.04 10.40
N LEU A 179 7.26 14.71 9.82
CA LEU A 179 6.72 13.36 9.84
C LEU A 179 6.61 12.85 8.40
N PHE A 180 7.14 11.65 8.15
CA PHE A 180 7.04 10.96 6.86
C PHE A 180 6.18 9.72 7.02
N LEU A 181 5.11 9.65 6.25
CA LEU A 181 4.11 8.60 6.28
C LEU A 181 4.03 7.87 4.94
N THR A 182 3.91 6.57 4.99
CA THR A 182 3.52 5.73 3.85
C THR A 182 2.62 4.60 4.34
N LYS A 183 1.91 3.92 3.43
CA LYS A 183 1.01 2.83 3.82
C LYS A 183 1.74 1.58 4.28
N THR A 184 2.93 1.28 3.72
CA THR A 184 3.65 0.04 3.96
C THR A 184 5.03 0.26 4.58
N HIS A 185 5.52 -0.71 5.35
CA HIS A 185 6.87 -0.65 5.93
C HIS A 185 7.96 -0.62 4.86
N THR A 186 7.80 -1.36 3.78
CA THR A 186 8.74 -1.33 2.65
C THR A 186 8.85 0.07 2.04
N ALA A 187 7.71 0.74 1.81
CA ALA A 187 7.69 2.11 1.30
C ALA A 187 8.36 3.11 2.28
N ILE A 188 8.20 2.91 3.60
CA ILE A 188 8.92 3.71 4.61
C ILE A 188 10.43 3.56 4.45
N GLN A 189 10.95 2.35 4.33
CA GLN A 189 12.38 2.12 4.16
C GLN A 189 12.91 2.77 2.87
N HIS A 190 12.15 2.65 1.77
CA HIS A 190 12.50 3.32 0.51
C HIS A 190 12.47 4.85 0.64
N LEU A 191 11.48 5.41 1.32
CA LEU A 191 11.39 6.84 1.54
C LEU A 191 12.55 7.33 2.42
N LYS A 192 12.85 6.62 3.51
CA LYS A 192 13.96 6.94 4.42
C LYS A 192 15.33 6.98 3.73
N ARG A 193 15.58 6.06 2.78
CA ARG A 193 16.83 6.05 1.99
C ARG A 193 16.94 7.20 0.99
N ARG A 194 15.82 7.81 0.59
CA ARG A 194 15.76 8.88 -0.43
C ARG A 194 15.67 10.29 0.13
N ILE A 195 15.44 10.42 1.42
CA ILE A 195 15.44 11.73 2.10
C ILE A 195 16.81 11.97 2.72
N ASP A 196 17.59 12.84 2.07
CA ASP A 196 19.00 13.06 2.43
C ASP A 196 19.17 13.71 3.82
N ASN A 197 18.37 14.73 4.12
CA ASN A 197 18.45 15.49 5.37
C ASN A 197 17.05 15.70 5.97
N PRO A 198 16.50 14.69 6.65
CA PRO A 198 15.15 14.81 7.22
C PRO A 198 15.08 15.88 8.32
N GLY A 199 16.18 16.20 9.00
CA GLY A 199 16.23 17.13 10.12
C GLY A 199 16.10 16.40 11.48
N ASN A 200 16.51 17.09 12.54
CA ASN A 200 16.45 16.54 13.90
C ASN A 200 14.99 16.39 14.39
N GLY A 201 14.70 15.25 15.01
CA GLY A 201 13.36 14.95 15.52
C GLY A 201 12.35 14.55 14.45
N SER A 202 12.80 14.26 13.22
CA SER A 202 11.94 13.71 12.17
C SER A 202 11.66 12.23 12.39
N GLU A 203 10.42 11.81 12.09
CA GLU A 203 9.97 10.44 12.23
C GLU A 203 9.51 9.86 10.90
N PHE A 204 9.71 8.54 10.74
CA PHE A 204 9.25 7.75 9.60
C PHE A 204 8.40 6.60 10.14
N ILE A 205 7.09 6.64 9.94
CA ILE A 205 6.17 5.62 10.47
C ILE A 205 5.11 5.27 9.44
N SER A 206 4.46 4.10 9.62
CA SER A 206 3.35 3.72 8.76
C SER A 206 2.11 4.56 9.06
N PHE A 207 1.30 4.80 8.02
CA PHE A 207 0.05 5.54 8.15
C PHE A 207 -0.90 4.89 9.16
N ASP A 208 -0.96 3.58 9.20
CA ASP A 208 -1.75 2.83 10.18
C ASP A 208 -1.21 2.99 11.61
N SER A 209 0.10 3.06 11.79
CA SER A 209 0.70 3.34 13.10
C SER A 209 0.38 4.76 13.57
N PHE A 210 0.43 5.74 12.67
CA PHE A 210 0.04 7.11 12.97
C PHE A 210 -1.43 7.19 13.41
N THR A 211 -2.34 6.57 12.67
CA THR A 211 -3.78 6.64 12.98
C THR A 211 -4.15 5.97 14.31
N ARG A 212 -3.36 5.00 14.77
CA ARG A 212 -3.54 4.31 16.06
C ARG A 212 -2.97 5.04 17.27
N LYS A 213 -1.98 5.92 17.11
CA LYS A 213 -1.42 6.70 18.22
C LYS A 213 -2.52 7.55 18.87
N VAL A 214 -2.62 7.54 20.19
CA VAL A 214 -3.60 8.35 20.95
C VAL A 214 -3.14 9.80 21.04
N GLU A 215 -1.87 10.00 21.38
CA GLU A 215 -1.22 11.31 21.44
C GLU A 215 -0.21 11.44 20.29
N LEU A 216 -0.22 12.58 19.65
CA LEU A 216 0.72 12.90 18.58
C LEU A 216 1.57 14.09 19.01
N PRO A 217 2.89 14.02 18.81
CA PRO A 217 3.72 15.20 18.88
C PRO A 217 3.31 16.19 17.79
N ASP A 218 3.43 17.48 18.04
CA ASP A 218 3.27 18.49 17.00
C ASP A 218 4.37 18.36 15.94
N TYR A 219 3.95 18.28 14.70
CA TYR A 219 4.85 18.30 13.53
C TYR A 219 4.60 19.57 12.73
N ASP A 220 5.68 20.24 12.35
CA ASP A 220 5.59 21.44 11.51
C ASP A 220 5.17 21.08 10.08
N ILE A 221 5.61 19.91 9.59
CA ILE A 221 5.25 19.42 8.26
C ILE A 221 5.09 17.90 8.24
N ILE A 222 4.06 17.44 7.53
CA ILE A 222 3.74 16.02 7.37
C ILE A 222 3.75 15.69 5.88
N PHE A 223 4.54 14.69 5.51
CA PHE A 223 4.64 14.14 4.18
C PHE A 223 3.92 12.78 4.14
N VAL A 224 3.05 12.59 3.17
CA VAL A 224 2.39 11.30 2.90
C VAL A 224 2.73 10.90 1.48
N ASP A 225 3.51 9.83 1.30
CA ASP A 225 3.78 9.24 -0.01
C ASP A 225 2.85 8.06 -0.26
N GLU A 226 2.59 7.77 -1.54
CA GLU A 226 1.63 6.74 -1.99
C GLU A 226 0.20 6.95 -1.44
N CYS A 227 -0.25 8.20 -1.31
CA CYS A 227 -1.52 8.51 -0.66
C CYS A 227 -2.77 8.04 -1.45
N SER A 228 -2.64 7.72 -2.74
CA SER A 228 -3.73 7.16 -3.57
C SER A 228 -4.26 5.80 -3.08
N ILE A 229 -3.45 5.04 -2.33
CA ILE A 229 -3.88 3.75 -1.75
C ILE A 229 -4.50 3.88 -0.35
N ILE A 230 -4.72 5.10 0.14
CA ILE A 230 -5.34 5.36 1.45
C ILE A 230 -6.85 5.55 1.26
N ASP A 231 -7.65 4.71 1.92
CA ASP A 231 -9.10 4.79 1.88
C ASP A 231 -9.65 6.04 2.59
N ASN A 232 -10.88 6.44 2.23
CA ASN A 232 -11.52 7.65 2.74
C ASN A 232 -11.67 7.64 4.27
N PHE A 233 -12.04 6.52 4.88
CA PHE A 233 -12.22 6.46 6.35
C PHE A 233 -10.90 6.62 7.09
N THR A 234 -9.83 6.02 6.55
CA THR A 234 -8.48 6.16 7.10
C THR A 234 -7.94 7.58 6.90
N MET A 235 -8.19 8.19 5.74
CA MET A 235 -7.82 9.57 5.46
C MET A 235 -8.60 10.56 6.34
N LEU A 236 -9.90 10.33 6.57
CA LEU A 236 -10.69 11.17 7.49
C LEU A 236 -10.12 11.16 8.91
N LYS A 237 -9.70 9.98 9.41
CA LYS A 237 -9.01 9.89 10.71
C LYS A 237 -7.73 10.71 10.74
N PHE A 238 -6.97 10.71 9.64
CA PHE A 238 -5.75 11.48 9.50
C PHE A 238 -6.03 12.99 9.55
N VAL A 239 -6.91 13.50 8.68
CA VAL A 239 -7.18 14.96 8.62
C VAL A 239 -7.82 15.51 9.90
N ASN A 240 -8.49 14.66 10.69
CA ASN A 240 -9.04 15.05 11.99
C ASN A 240 -8.01 15.04 13.14
N LYS A 241 -6.85 14.40 12.93
CA LYS A 241 -5.77 14.31 13.94
C LYS A 241 -4.67 15.34 13.75
N ILE A 242 -4.49 15.85 12.54
CA ILE A 242 -3.43 16.81 12.25
C ILE A 242 -3.77 18.19 12.79
N SER A 243 -2.73 18.92 13.20
CA SER A 243 -2.88 20.33 13.58
C SER A 243 -3.22 21.20 12.37
N GLU A 244 -4.05 22.21 12.56
CA GLU A 244 -4.36 23.21 11.51
C GLU A 244 -3.14 24.07 11.13
N ASP A 245 -2.11 24.08 11.97
CA ASP A 245 -0.86 24.80 11.70
C ASP A 245 0.18 23.97 10.97
N SER A 246 -0.01 22.66 10.87
CA SER A 246 0.90 21.78 10.13
C SER A 246 0.82 22.01 8.63
N LEU A 247 1.97 21.96 7.97
CA LEU A 247 2.07 21.89 6.52
C LEU A 247 1.87 20.45 6.06
N ILE A 248 1.15 20.24 4.99
CA ILE A 248 0.79 18.91 4.50
C ILE A 248 1.25 18.74 3.06
N VAL A 249 2.00 17.69 2.79
CA VAL A 249 2.38 17.24 1.44
C VAL A 249 1.82 15.85 1.20
N LEU A 250 0.95 15.73 0.20
CA LEU A 250 0.31 14.48 -0.19
C LEU A 250 0.76 14.10 -1.59
N ALA A 251 1.45 12.98 -1.75
CA ALA A 251 1.95 12.52 -3.03
C ALA A 251 1.35 11.17 -3.41
N GLY A 252 0.92 11.02 -4.67
CA GLY A 252 0.31 9.79 -5.14
C GLY A 252 0.13 9.74 -6.66
N ASP A 253 -0.41 8.63 -7.13
CA ASP A 253 -0.75 8.40 -8.54
C ASP A 253 -2.21 7.94 -8.63
N VAL A 254 -3.07 8.77 -9.17
CA VAL A 254 -4.51 8.47 -9.34
C VAL A 254 -4.82 7.37 -10.35
N ASN A 255 -3.84 6.97 -11.15
CA ASN A 255 -3.97 5.88 -12.13
C ASN A 255 -3.33 4.56 -11.64
N GLN A 256 -2.82 4.51 -10.41
CA GLN A 256 -2.38 3.26 -9.79
C GLN A 256 -3.56 2.53 -9.14
N ILE A 257 -3.28 1.31 -8.65
CA ILE A 257 -4.27 0.50 -7.92
C ILE A 257 -4.88 1.34 -6.80
N GLU A 258 -6.20 1.38 -6.79
CA GLU A 258 -6.97 2.06 -5.76
C GLU A 258 -6.82 1.38 -4.38
N SER A 259 -7.27 2.06 -3.35
CA SER A 259 -7.31 1.48 -2.00
C SER A 259 -8.23 0.25 -1.97
N ILE A 260 -7.93 -0.71 -1.08
CA ILE A 260 -8.75 -1.92 -0.90
C ILE A 260 -10.18 -1.57 -0.51
N ASP A 261 -10.36 -0.56 0.34
CA ASP A 261 -11.65 0.05 0.67
C ASP A 261 -11.81 1.33 -0.16
N PHE A 262 -13.03 1.85 -0.25
CA PHE A 262 -13.33 3.06 -1.03
C PHE A 262 -12.38 4.22 -0.70
N GLY A 263 -11.70 4.78 -1.71
CA GLY A 263 -10.61 5.73 -1.51
C GLY A 263 -10.38 6.73 -2.64
N ASN A 264 -11.44 7.39 -3.15
CA ASN A 264 -11.33 8.35 -4.26
C ASN A 264 -11.09 9.81 -3.86
N TRP A 265 -10.91 10.10 -2.58
CA TRP A 265 -10.71 11.46 -2.09
C TRP A 265 -9.56 12.18 -2.80
N PHE A 266 -8.45 11.47 -3.11
CA PHE A 266 -7.27 12.06 -3.75
C PHE A 266 -7.53 12.42 -5.22
N TYR A 267 -8.34 11.63 -5.91
CA TYR A 267 -8.79 11.93 -7.26
C TYR A 267 -9.63 13.20 -7.30
N TYR A 268 -10.66 13.31 -6.44
CA TYR A 268 -11.51 14.49 -6.37
C TYR A 268 -10.76 15.75 -5.90
N ALA A 269 -9.78 15.59 -5.00
CA ALA A 269 -8.97 16.72 -4.53
C ALA A 269 -8.21 17.43 -5.66
N LYS A 270 -7.84 16.72 -6.74
CA LYS A 270 -7.15 17.27 -7.90
C LYS A 270 -7.93 18.41 -8.54
N ASP A 271 -9.24 18.24 -8.69
CA ASP A 271 -10.10 19.21 -9.37
C ASP A 271 -10.63 20.32 -8.43
N ILE A 272 -10.78 19.99 -7.16
CA ILE A 272 -11.34 20.90 -6.15
C ILE A 272 -10.27 21.88 -5.62
N ILE A 273 -9.04 21.42 -5.45
CA ILE A 273 -7.94 22.25 -4.92
C ILE A 273 -7.25 23.01 -6.06
N THR A 274 -7.71 24.22 -6.32
CA THR A 274 -7.22 25.06 -7.42
C THR A 274 -6.28 26.19 -6.99
N THR A 275 -5.99 26.31 -5.68
CA THR A 275 -5.08 27.34 -5.15
C THR A 275 -3.69 27.20 -5.75
N GLN A 276 -3.14 28.32 -6.25
CA GLN A 276 -1.79 28.34 -6.86
C GLN A 276 -0.74 27.82 -5.88
N GLY A 277 -0.01 26.80 -6.28
CA GLY A 277 1.04 26.16 -5.49
C GLY A 277 0.54 25.08 -4.52
N ALA A 278 -0.76 24.81 -4.49
CA ALA A 278 -1.35 23.71 -3.71
C ALA A 278 -1.42 22.39 -4.49
N ASN A 279 -1.26 22.43 -5.81
CA ASN A 279 -1.41 21.28 -6.70
C ASN A 279 -0.31 21.31 -7.78
N VAL A 280 0.34 20.18 -8.01
CA VAL A 280 1.31 19.98 -9.09
C VAL A 280 1.15 18.59 -9.70
N GLU A 281 1.18 18.50 -11.01
CA GLU A 281 1.24 17.26 -11.75
C GLU A 281 2.60 17.07 -12.40
N LEU A 282 3.27 15.96 -12.13
CA LEU A 282 4.55 15.57 -12.69
C LEU A 282 4.30 14.64 -13.87
N LEU A 283 4.65 15.08 -15.08
CA LEU A 283 4.39 14.35 -16.32
C LEU A 283 5.63 13.59 -16.81
N ASP A 284 6.82 14.17 -16.61
CA ASP A 284 8.07 13.61 -17.13
C ASP A 284 8.51 12.36 -16.35
N THR A 285 8.71 11.26 -17.05
CA THR A 285 9.15 9.99 -16.47
C THR A 285 10.67 9.85 -16.56
N TRP A 286 11.32 9.60 -15.42
CA TRP A 286 12.79 9.47 -15.28
C TRP A 286 13.27 8.04 -15.05
N ARG A 287 12.34 7.07 -14.94
CA ARG A 287 12.66 5.68 -14.56
C ARG A 287 13.31 4.90 -15.70
N THR A 288 12.97 5.20 -16.93
CA THR A 288 13.52 4.56 -18.13
C THR A 288 13.57 5.56 -19.28
N GLN A 289 14.52 5.33 -20.21
CA GLN A 289 14.60 6.02 -21.49
C GLN A 289 14.21 5.13 -22.65
N GLU A 290 13.77 3.90 -22.38
CA GLU A 290 13.39 2.91 -23.38
C GLU A 290 12.00 3.27 -23.94
N GLU A 291 11.96 3.72 -25.20
CA GLU A 291 10.76 4.24 -25.85
C GLU A 291 9.63 3.21 -25.91
N ASN A 292 9.95 1.94 -26.16
CA ASN A 292 8.96 0.85 -26.24
C ASN A 292 8.26 0.65 -24.88
N LEU A 293 9.02 0.71 -23.78
CA LEU A 293 8.48 0.56 -22.44
C LEU A 293 7.64 1.77 -22.02
N LEU A 294 8.08 2.98 -22.39
CA LEU A 294 7.31 4.20 -22.17
C LEU A 294 5.98 4.18 -22.92
N SER A 295 6.00 3.79 -24.20
CA SER A 295 4.78 3.65 -25.01
C SER A 295 3.82 2.62 -24.43
N LEU A 296 4.33 1.46 -23.98
CA LEU A 296 3.52 0.44 -23.32
C LEU A 296 2.87 0.95 -22.02
N TRP A 297 3.62 1.69 -21.21
CA TRP A 297 3.07 2.28 -19.97
C TRP A 297 1.98 3.31 -20.26
N GLU A 298 2.12 4.11 -21.32
CA GLU A 298 1.13 5.09 -21.72
C GLU A 298 -0.17 4.39 -22.22
N GLU A 299 -0.05 3.32 -23.01
CA GLU A 299 -1.19 2.52 -23.46
C GLU A 299 -1.92 1.84 -22.28
N VAL A 300 -1.17 1.26 -21.35
CA VAL A 300 -1.76 0.69 -20.12
C VAL A 300 -2.49 1.76 -19.33
N ARG A 301 -1.91 2.95 -19.21
CA ARG A 301 -2.49 4.09 -18.48
C ARG A 301 -3.79 4.59 -19.13
N ASN A 302 -3.82 4.59 -20.46
CA ASN A 302 -4.99 5.01 -21.24
C ASN A 302 -6.02 3.89 -21.44
N ASN A 303 -5.75 2.70 -20.88
CA ASN A 303 -6.58 1.49 -21.04
C ASN A 303 -6.87 1.17 -22.52
N ASP A 304 -5.85 1.27 -23.38
CA ASP A 304 -5.98 1.02 -24.82
C ASP A 304 -6.28 -0.46 -25.08
N VAL A 305 -7.35 -0.73 -25.81
CA VAL A 305 -7.80 -2.10 -26.14
C VAL A 305 -6.77 -2.89 -26.97
N ARG A 306 -5.80 -2.21 -27.61
CA ARG A 306 -4.74 -2.82 -28.44
C ARG A 306 -3.51 -3.27 -27.64
N ILE A 307 -3.47 -3.07 -26.32
CA ILE A 307 -2.34 -3.48 -25.48
C ILE A 307 -1.98 -4.95 -25.71
N THR A 308 -2.99 -5.83 -25.75
CA THR A 308 -2.79 -7.28 -25.94
C THR A 308 -2.13 -7.59 -27.28
N GLU A 309 -2.56 -6.93 -28.36
CA GLU A 309 -1.98 -7.12 -29.70
C GLU A 309 -0.53 -6.66 -29.73
N LYS A 310 -0.23 -5.51 -29.13
CA LYS A 310 1.11 -4.95 -29.09
C LYS A 310 2.06 -5.82 -28.25
N LEU A 311 1.63 -6.33 -27.11
CA LEU A 311 2.42 -7.26 -26.29
C LEU A 311 2.77 -8.54 -27.05
N VAL A 312 1.87 -9.02 -27.91
CA VAL A 312 2.11 -10.22 -28.73
C VAL A 312 3.06 -9.95 -29.89
N ILE A 313 3.00 -8.76 -30.50
CA ILE A 313 3.78 -8.39 -31.69
C ILE A 313 5.17 -7.88 -31.31
N ASP A 314 5.26 -6.97 -30.34
CA ASP A 314 6.46 -6.19 -30.02
C ASP A 314 7.12 -6.59 -28.69
N GLY A 315 6.43 -7.37 -27.85
CA GLY A 315 6.89 -7.71 -26.51
C GLY A 315 7.48 -9.12 -26.39
N PRO A 316 8.24 -9.39 -25.32
CA PRO A 316 8.68 -10.73 -24.97
C PRO A 316 7.48 -11.54 -24.46
N PHE A 317 6.74 -12.17 -25.36
CA PHE A 317 5.61 -13.01 -25.04
C PHE A 317 5.99 -14.48 -25.11
N SER A 318 5.76 -15.24 -24.03
CA SER A 318 5.97 -16.70 -24.02
C SER A 318 4.72 -17.43 -23.54
N LYS A 319 4.41 -18.56 -24.20
CA LYS A 319 3.38 -19.52 -23.75
C LYS A 319 3.94 -20.58 -22.81
N GLU A 320 5.23 -20.55 -22.55
CA GLU A 320 5.97 -21.53 -21.76
C GLU A 320 6.79 -20.85 -20.67
N ILE A 321 6.99 -21.55 -19.55
CA ILE A 321 7.93 -21.13 -18.51
C ILE A 321 9.29 -21.66 -18.94
N GLY A 322 10.24 -20.75 -19.19
CA GLY A 322 11.61 -21.08 -19.57
C GLY A 322 12.61 -20.54 -18.55
N SER A 323 13.83 -21.06 -18.60
CA SER A 323 14.94 -20.58 -17.75
C SER A 323 15.39 -19.15 -18.09
N ASP A 324 14.97 -18.64 -19.23
CA ASP A 324 15.22 -17.30 -19.75
C ASP A 324 14.31 -16.21 -19.14
N ILE A 325 13.34 -16.59 -18.29
CA ILE A 325 12.53 -15.63 -17.53
C ILE A 325 13.40 -14.79 -16.58
N PHE A 326 14.46 -15.41 -16.01
CA PHE A 326 15.45 -14.68 -15.24
C PHE A 326 16.71 -14.52 -16.06
N THR A 327 17.18 -13.30 -16.23
CA THR A 327 18.51 -13.03 -16.77
C THR A 327 19.54 -13.24 -15.66
N SER A 328 20.59 -14.02 -15.93
CA SER A 328 21.57 -14.48 -14.94
C SER A 328 22.32 -13.38 -14.18
N ASP A 329 22.25 -12.13 -14.65
CA ASP A 329 23.05 -11.01 -14.14
C ASP A 329 22.28 -10.03 -13.24
N VAL A 330 20.94 -10.13 -13.15
CA VAL A 330 20.12 -9.21 -12.34
C VAL A 330 19.70 -9.87 -11.04
N LYS A 331 20.32 -9.47 -9.94
CA LYS A 331 20.08 -10.07 -8.60
C LYS A 331 18.68 -9.83 -8.04
N ASP A 332 17.93 -8.85 -8.55
CA ASP A 332 16.67 -8.37 -7.96
C ASP A 332 15.44 -8.65 -8.84
N GLU A 333 15.50 -9.67 -9.68
CA GLU A 333 14.36 -10.08 -10.51
C GLU A 333 13.35 -10.91 -9.72
N VAL A 334 12.06 -10.64 -9.96
CA VAL A 334 10.93 -11.39 -9.42
C VAL A 334 9.81 -11.51 -10.44
N VAL A 335 9.17 -12.67 -10.53
CA VAL A 335 8.00 -12.87 -11.40
C VAL A 335 6.74 -12.43 -10.68
N LEU A 336 5.92 -11.58 -11.32
CA LEU A 336 4.63 -11.16 -10.79
C LEU A 336 3.53 -12.09 -11.30
N CYS A 337 2.84 -12.78 -10.40
CA CYS A 337 1.74 -13.69 -10.70
C CYS A 337 0.39 -13.08 -10.31
N LEU A 338 -0.63 -13.26 -11.14
CA LEU A 338 -2.01 -12.86 -10.84
C LEU A 338 -2.74 -13.91 -9.98
N ASN A 339 -2.43 -15.21 -10.18
CA ASN A 339 -3.10 -16.32 -9.52
C ASN A 339 -2.13 -17.16 -8.69
N TYR A 340 -2.66 -17.92 -7.75
CA TYR A 340 -1.87 -18.90 -7.00
C TYR A 340 -1.61 -20.17 -7.80
N ASP A 341 -2.62 -20.65 -8.52
CA ASP A 341 -2.62 -21.93 -9.24
C ASP A 341 -2.64 -21.76 -10.75
N GLY A 342 -2.37 -22.86 -11.48
CA GLY A 342 -2.27 -22.90 -12.93
C GLY A 342 -0.83 -22.81 -13.43
N LYS A 343 -0.65 -22.94 -14.75
CA LYS A 343 0.67 -23.01 -15.41
C LYS A 343 1.57 -21.81 -15.04
N PHE A 344 1.00 -20.60 -15.03
CA PHE A 344 1.70 -19.35 -14.67
C PHE A 344 1.32 -18.86 -13.27
N GLY A 345 0.81 -19.75 -12.42
CA GLY A 345 0.49 -19.44 -11.04
C GLY A 345 1.71 -19.42 -10.13
N LEU A 346 1.60 -18.68 -9.03
CA LEU A 346 2.63 -18.49 -8.02
C LEU A 346 3.28 -19.81 -7.58
N ASN A 347 2.44 -20.80 -7.23
CA ASN A 347 2.89 -22.07 -6.70
C ASN A 347 3.73 -22.84 -7.72
N ASN A 348 3.28 -22.87 -8.98
CA ASN A 348 3.98 -23.58 -10.05
C ASN A 348 5.30 -22.91 -10.42
N ILE A 349 5.31 -21.58 -10.54
CA ILE A 349 6.55 -20.84 -10.86
C ILE A 349 7.57 -20.97 -9.73
N ASN A 350 7.17 -20.80 -8.47
CA ASN A 350 8.09 -20.99 -7.34
C ASN A 350 8.65 -22.41 -7.30
N SER A 351 7.83 -23.45 -7.55
CA SER A 351 8.28 -24.84 -7.62
C SER A 351 9.24 -25.07 -8.78
N TYR A 352 8.98 -24.48 -9.96
CA TYR A 352 9.85 -24.60 -11.12
C TYR A 352 11.25 -24.05 -10.84
N PHE A 353 11.35 -22.83 -10.33
CA PHE A 353 12.65 -22.21 -10.04
C PHE A 353 13.36 -22.83 -8.83
N GLN A 354 12.64 -23.26 -7.81
CA GLN A 354 13.23 -24.02 -6.71
C GLN A 354 13.83 -25.34 -7.20
N ASN A 355 13.16 -26.03 -8.12
CA ASN A 355 13.70 -27.27 -8.71
C ASN A 355 14.96 -26.99 -9.56
N ALA A 356 15.00 -25.85 -10.25
CA ALA A 356 16.17 -25.42 -11.02
C ALA A 356 17.34 -24.92 -10.15
N ASN A 357 17.10 -24.61 -8.86
CA ASN A 357 18.14 -24.21 -7.92
C ASN A 357 19.15 -25.36 -7.71
N PRO A 358 20.44 -25.19 -8.07
CA PRO A 358 21.43 -26.25 -8.05
C PRO A 358 22.01 -26.56 -6.66
N ASN A 359 21.65 -25.79 -5.62
CA ASN A 359 22.28 -25.82 -4.30
C ASN A 359 21.78 -26.98 -3.42
N GLY A 360 22.05 -28.21 -3.82
CA GLY A 360 21.82 -29.42 -3.02
C GLY A 360 20.37 -29.92 -3.04
N GLU A 361 20.10 -30.85 -2.17
CA GLU A 361 18.77 -31.45 -2.02
C GLU A 361 17.85 -30.57 -1.17
N ALA A 362 16.55 -30.67 -1.44
CA ALA A 362 15.57 -29.94 -0.67
C ALA A 362 15.33 -30.58 0.70
N ILE A 363 15.32 -29.75 1.72
CA ILE A 363 14.94 -30.14 3.07
C ILE A 363 13.42 -29.96 3.21
N ILE A 364 12.76 -31.05 3.64
CA ILE A 364 11.32 -31.07 3.83
C ILE A 364 11.03 -30.85 5.33
N TRP A 365 10.14 -29.92 5.63
CA TRP A 365 9.62 -29.64 6.96
C TRP A 365 8.10 -29.51 6.90
N GLN A 366 7.40 -30.47 7.51
CA GLN A 366 5.94 -30.58 7.38
C GLN A 366 5.53 -30.67 5.89
N SER A 367 4.69 -29.72 5.43
CA SER A 367 4.27 -29.61 4.03
C SER A 367 5.19 -28.70 3.18
N TRP A 368 6.24 -28.11 3.77
CA TRP A 368 7.10 -27.15 3.13
C TRP A 368 8.41 -27.79 2.66
N ARG A 369 8.97 -27.20 1.63
CA ARG A 369 10.20 -27.64 1.00
C ARG A 369 11.10 -26.46 0.74
N PHE A 370 12.36 -26.49 1.23
CA PHE A 370 13.32 -25.43 1.09
C PHE A 370 14.71 -25.93 0.69
N LYS A 371 15.46 -25.09 0.00
CA LYS A 371 16.86 -25.32 -0.38
C LYS A 371 17.72 -24.13 0.04
N LYS A 372 19.02 -24.38 0.20
CA LYS A 372 20.03 -23.30 0.27
C LYS A 372 19.96 -22.48 -1.03
N GLY A 373 20.06 -21.16 -0.93
CA GLY A 373 19.93 -20.23 -2.06
C GLY A 373 18.51 -19.90 -2.46
N ASP A 374 17.48 -20.47 -1.83
CA ASP A 374 16.10 -20.09 -2.11
C ASP A 374 15.85 -18.63 -1.73
N LYS A 375 15.22 -17.90 -2.66
CA LYS A 375 14.69 -16.56 -2.41
C LYS A 375 13.41 -16.68 -1.59
N ILE A 376 13.29 -15.88 -0.54
CA ILE A 376 12.14 -15.89 0.36
C ILE A 376 11.60 -14.48 0.60
N LEU A 377 10.34 -14.42 0.99
CA LEU A 377 9.64 -13.21 1.37
C LEU A 377 8.89 -13.44 2.68
N PHE A 378 9.18 -12.61 3.69
CA PHE A 378 8.47 -12.67 4.96
C PHE A 378 7.01 -12.24 4.78
N ASN A 379 6.09 -12.91 5.44
CA ASN A 379 4.64 -12.69 5.33
C ASN A 379 3.94 -12.53 6.69
N ASP A 380 4.71 -12.47 7.77
CA ASP A 380 4.21 -12.21 9.13
C ASP A 380 4.88 -10.94 9.70
N ASN A 381 4.07 -9.97 10.09
CA ASN A 381 4.51 -8.71 10.70
C ASN A 381 4.08 -8.59 12.18
N SER A 382 3.41 -9.60 12.72
CA SER A 382 2.86 -9.57 14.08
C SER A 382 3.75 -10.27 15.11
N ARG A 383 4.57 -11.21 14.65
CA ARG A 383 5.38 -12.09 15.49
C ARG A 383 6.71 -11.48 15.88
N PHE A 384 7.35 -10.77 14.97
CA PHE A 384 8.68 -10.20 15.19
C PHE A 384 8.69 -8.71 14.90
N THR A 385 9.34 -7.94 15.78
CA THR A 385 9.44 -6.48 15.61
C THR A 385 10.45 -6.07 14.54
N CYS A 386 11.42 -6.95 14.23
CA CYS A 386 12.49 -6.70 13.26
C CYS A 386 12.21 -7.26 11.87
N LEU A 387 11.25 -8.18 11.73
CA LEU A 387 10.83 -8.75 10.44
C LEU A 387 9.43 -8.22 10.09
N TYR A 388 9.24 -7.87 8.82
CA TYR A 388 7.99 -7.28 8.35
C TYR A 388 7.56 -7.88 7.01
N ASN A 389 6.29 -7.75 6.68
CA ASN A 389 5.74 -8.24 5.43
C ASN A 389 6.49 -7.67 4.22
N ASN A 390 6.77 -8.55 3.26
CA ASN A 390 7.52 -8.27 2.04
C ASN A 390 9.02 -7.96 2.26
N LEU A 391 9.58 -8.23 3.45
CA LEU A 391 11.02 -8.24 3.64
C LEU A 391 11.59 -9.42 2.85
N LYS A 392 12.52 -9.15 1.97
CA LYS A 392 13.21 -10.15 1.16
C LYS A 392 14.36 -10.77 1.93
N GLY A 393 14.64 -12.04 1.63
CA GLY A 393 15.79 -12.76 2.17
C GLY A 393 16.24 -13.90 1.25
N ILE A 394 17.42 -14.40 1.54
CA ILE A 394 17.99 -15.57 0.86
C ILE A 394 18.39 -16.58 1.94
N ILE A 395 17.98 -17.83 1.79
CA ILE A 395 18.38 -18.92 2.68
C ILE A 395 19.86 -19.27 2.39
N VAL A 396 20.70 -19.05 3.38
CA VAL A 396 22.14 -19.37 3.30
C VAL A 396 22.41 -20.80 3.71
N ASP A 397 21.75 -21.22 4.81
CA ASP A 397 21.86 -22.59 5.33
C ASP A 397 20.57 -23.02 6.02
N ILE A 398 20.40 -24.34 6.18
CA ILE A 398 19.25 -24.97 6.86
C ILE A 398 19.79 -26.08 7.76
N GLU A 399 19.46 -26.00 9.03
CA GLU A 399 19.76 -27.04 10.04
C GLU A 399 18.44 -27.67 10.50
N LYS A 400 18.31 -28.98 10.43
CA LYS A 400 17.10 -29.69 10.82
C LYS A 400 17.40 -30.76 11.87
N THR A 401 16.60 -30.78 12.93
CA THR A 401 16.54 -31.86 13.93
C THR A 401 15.12 -32.48 13.94
N GLU A 402 14.84 -33.35 14.89
CA GLU A 402 13.50 -33.91 15.06
C GLU A 402 12.52 -32.85 15.56
N ASP A 403 12.95 -31.94 16.46
CA ASP A 403 12.10 -31.01 17.19
C ASP A 403 12.08 -29.61 16.59
N GLN A 404 13.01 -29.27 15.68
CA GLN A 404 13.11 -27.94 15.13
C GLN A 404 13.82 -27.89 13.77
N ILE A 405 13.50 -26.83 13.01
CA ILE A 405 14.27 -26.42 11.85
C ILE A 405 14.78 -24.99 12.05
N ALA A 406 16.05 -24.76 11.74
CA ALA A 406 16.66 -23.46 11.80
C ALA A 406 17.12 -23.02 10.40
N PHE A 407 16.76 -21.81 10.02
CA PHE A 407 17.14 -21.20 8.76
C PHE A 407 18.17 -20.10 9.03
N ILE A 408 19.32 -20.16 8.39
CA ILE A 408 20.27 -19.05 8.33
C ILE A 408 19.90 -18.22 7.09
N ILE A 409 19.53 -16.95 7.30
CA ILE A 409 18.93 -16.10 6.28
C ILE A 409 19.67 -14.78 6.21
N ASP A 410 20.08 -14.37 5.01
CA ASP A 410 20.52 -13.00 4.72
C ASP A 410 19.28 -12.16 4.36
N VAL A 411 18.87 -11.26 5.27
CA VAL A 411 17.73 -10.38 5.05
C VAL A 411 18.17 -9.02 4.49
N GLU A 412 17.38 -8.46 3.56
CA GLU A 412 17.70 -7.21 2.85
C GLU A 412 17.37 -5.95 3.68
N THR A 413 17.81 -5.93 4.93
CA THR A 413 17.69 -4.76 5.82
C THR A 413 18.74 -4.85 6.92
N ILE A 414 19.05 -3.72 7.52
CA ILE A 414 19.93 -3.68 8.69
C ILE A 414 19.06 -3.88 9.94
N ILE A 415 19.36 -4.95 10.66
CA ILE A 415 18.74 -5.32 11.94
C ILE A 415 19.85 -5.29 13.00
N THR A 416 19.60 -4.69 14.12
CA THR A 416 20.54 -4.69 15.27
C THR A 416 20.24 -5.86 16.19
N GLU A 417 21.25 -6.34 16.91
CA GLU A 417 21.12 -7.39 17.92
C GLU A 417 20.01 -7.08 18.95
N GLN A 418 19.87 -5.81 19.31
CA GLN A 418 18.82 -5.36 20.25
C GLN A 418 17.39 -5.52 19.70
N GLN A 419 17.22 -5.59 18.39
CA GLN A 419 15.92 -5.79 17.73
C GLN A 419 15.56 -7.27 17.60
N CYS A 420 16.52 -8.17 17.70
CA CYS A 420 16.34 -9.63 17.69
C CYS A 420 16.03 -10.15 19.12
N LYS A 421 14.98 -9.61 19.75
CA LYS A 421 14.59 -9.99 21.12
C LYS A 421 13.55 -11.12 21.14
N SER A 422 13.81 -12.19 20.43
CA SER A 422 12.96 -13.36 20.42
C SER A 422 13.83 -14.60 20.54
N ASP A 423 13.37 -15.60 21.26
CA ASP A 423 14.00 -16.92 21.35
C ASP A 423 14.07 -17.66 20.01
N GLN A 424 13.30 -17.20 19.02
CA GLN A 424 13.28 -17.75 17.68
C GLN A 424 14.19 -17.03 16.67
N ILE A 425 14.74 -15.87 17.03
CA ILE A 425 15.65 -15.11 16.14
C ILE A 425 16.97 -14.83 16.86
N GLU A 426 18.04 -15.29 16.28
CA GLU A 426 19.40 -15.00 16.69
C GLU A 426 20.08 -14.11 15.65
N TYR A 427 20.64 -13.00 16.08
CA TYR A 427 21.51 -12.16 15.25
C TYR A 427 22.86 -12.85 15.07
N ILE A 428 23.34 -12.95 13.83
CA ILE A 428 24.64 -13.54 13.51
C ILE A 428 25.64 -12.45 13.13
N ASP A 429 25.34 -11.66 12.09
CA ASP A 429 26.28 -10.66 11.56
C ASP A 429 25.58 -9.62 10.67
N THR A 430 26.23 -8.47 10.47
CA THR A 430 25.81 -7.45 9.49
C THR A 430 26.78 -7.46 8.31
N LEU A 431 26.25 -7.65 7.11
CA LEU A 431 26.97 -7.77 5.84
C LEU A 431 26.57 -6.61 4.91
N ASP A 432 27.35 -5.54 4.88
CA ASP A 432 27.04 -4.32 4.12
C ASP A 432 25.62 -3.79 4.39
N GLU A 433 24.70 -3.92 3.42
CA GLU A 433 23.30 -3.49 3.54
C GLU A 433 22.35 -4.60 4.01
N LYS A 434 22.85 -5.76 4.42
CA LYS A 434 22.08 -6.96 4.82
C LYS A 434 22.43 -7.36 6.25
N THR A 435 21.53 -8.11 6.86
CA THR A 435 21.79 -8.74 8.15
C THR A 435 21.62 -10.24 8.03
N ARG A 436 22.54 -11.00 8.57
CA ARG A 436 22.42 -12.45 8.70
C ARG A 436 21.80 -12.79 10.03
N ILE A 437 20.71 -13.54 9.98
CA ILE A 437 19.96 -14.00 11.17
C ILE A 437 19.81 -15.52 11.12
N LYS A 438 19.64 -16.13 12.30
CA LYS A 438 19.16 -17.51 12.43
C LYS A 438 17.72 -17.47 12.94
N LEU A 439 16.81 -18.08 12.17
CA LEU A 439 15.40 -18.17 12.51
C LEU A 439 15.06 -19.62 12.84
N ILE A 440 14.50 -19.86 14.03
CA ILE A 440 14.15 -21.20 14.54
C ILE A 440 12.63 -21.38 14.48
N VAL A 441 12.20 -22.53 13.94
CA VAL A 441 10.78 -22.94 13.91
C VAL A 441 10.70 -24.32 14.57
N TYR A 442 9.81 -24.44 15.54
CA TYR A 442 9.67 -25.65 16.37
C TYR A 442 8.63 -26.62 15.79
N ALA A 443 8.82 -27.93 16.05
CA ALA A 443 7.80 -28.94 15.89
C ALA A 443 7.22 -29.22 17.29
N PHE A 444 6.01 -28.80 17.55
CA PHE A 444 5.28 -29.22 18.73
C PHE A 444 4.21 -30.22 18.30
N ASP A 445 3.98 -31.24 19.12
CA ASP A 445 2.81 -32.08 18.98
C ASP A 445 1.54 -31.29 19.35
N GLU A 446 0.37 -31.66 18.78
CA GLU A 446 -0.89 -30.92 19.03
C GLU A 446 -1.23 -30.81 20.51
N ASP A 447 -0.81 -31.78 21.32
CA ASP A 447 -1.01 -31.84 22.76
C ASP A 447 -0.04 -30.96 23.58
N GLU A 448 1.02 -30.39 22.94
CA GLU A 448 2.04 -29.53 23.57
C GLU A 448 1.79 -28.04 23.29
N ILE A 449 0.77 -27.69 22.49
CA ILE A 449 0.41 -26.33 22.19
C ILE A 449 -0.56 -25.81 23.25
N ASP A 450 -0.03 -25.10 24.25
CA ASP A 450 -0.82 -24.58 25.35
C ASP A 450 -1.55 -23.27 25.03
N ASP A 451 -1.01 -22.46 24.11
CA ASP A 451 -1.60 -21.17 23.75
C ASP A 451 -1.39 -20.76 22.29
N GLU A 452 -1.91 -19.57 21.91
CA GLU A 452 -1.80 -18.99 20.55
C GLU A 452 -0.35 -18.62 20.20
N GLU A 453 0.50 -18.36 21.20
CA GLU A 453 1.89 -17.98 21.00
C GLU A 453 2.74 -19.20 20.64
N ASP A 454 2.52 -20.34 21.29
CA ASP A 454 3.14 -21.63 20.96
C ASP A 454 2.75 -22.10 19.57
N ALA A 455 1.46 -21.98 19.21
CA ALA A 455 0.99 -22.28 17.86
C ALA A 455 1.72 -21.44 16.80
N LYS A 456 2.04 -20.17 17.07
CA LYS A 456 2.80 -19.32 16.15
C LYS A 456 4.24 -19.77 15.97
N ARG A 457 4.86 -20.39 16.99
CA ARG A 457 6.23 -20.88 16.92
C ARG A 457 6.44 -22.03 15.96
N THR A 458 5.37 -22.73 15.57
CA THR A 458 5.40 -23.83 14.59
C THR A 458 5.26 -23.35 13.15
N ILE A 459 4.87 -22.11 12.92
CA ILE A 459 4.60 -21.55 11.59
C ILE A 459 5.85 -20.92 11.01
N ILE A 460 6.18 -21.27 9.76
CA ILE A 460 7.23 -20.61 9.00
C ILE A 460 6.73 -19.22 8.58
N PRO A 461 7.41 -18.10 8.99
CA PRO A 461 6.91 -16.73 8.76
C PRO A 461 7.30 -16.17 7.39
N PHE A 462 7.65 -17.03 6.43
CA PHE A 462 8.02 -16.64 5.08
C PHE A 462 7.57 -17.67 4.04
N GLN A 463 7.63 -17.29 2.79
CA GLN A 463 7.33 -18.13 1.63
C GLN A 463 8.42 -17.98 0.56
N LEU A 464 8.46 -18.90 -0.40
CA LEU A 464 9.33 -18.77 -1.58
C LEU A 464 8.97 -17.52 -2.37
N ALA A 465 9.98 -16.85 -2.91
CA ALA A 465 9.86 -15.57 -3.58
C ALA A 465 10.60 -15.46 -4.92
N TYR A 466 10.71 -16.54 -5.67
CA TYR A 466 11.03 -16.48 -7.09
C TYR A 466 9.91 -15.80 -7.87
N ALA A 467 8.69 -16.05 -7.43
CA ALA A 467 7.50 -15.33 -7.86
C ALA A 467 6.72 -14.80 -6.66
N VAL A 468 6.02 -13.69 -6.85
CA VAL A 468 5.13 -13.09 -5.86
C VAL A 468 3.77 -12.79 -6.48
N LYS A 469 2.73 -12.82 -5.65
CA LYS A 469 1.40 -12.44 -6.12
C LYS A 469 1.30 -10.93 -6.21
N HIS A 470 0.94 -10.43 -7.38
CA HIS A 470 0.48 -9.06 -7.51
C HIS A 470 -0.88 -8.94 -6.82
N LYS A 471 -1.02 -8.03 -5.86
CA LYS A 471 -2.34 -7.68 -5.30
C LYS A 471 -3.02 -6.81 -6.35
N ALA A 472 -3.97 -7.41 -7.07
CA ALA A 472 -4.89 -6.68 -7.91
C ALA A 472 -5.92 -5.97 -7.04
#